data_d74329265fdea5e782cc753476d89862
#
_entry.id   d74329265fdea5e782cc753476d89862
#
_cell.length_a   1.000
_cell.length_b   1.000
_cell.length_c   1.000
_cell.angle_alpha   90.00
_cell.angle_beta   90.00
_cell.angle_gamma   90.00
#
_symmetry.space_group_name_H-M   'P 1'
#
loop_
_entity.id
_entity.type
_entity.pdbx_description
1 polymer ?
#
loop_
_entity_poly.entity_id
_entity_poly.type
_entity_poly.pdbx_seq_one_letter_code
_entity_poly.pdbx_strand_id
1 'polypeptide(L)'
;MRQKHKQYLPDNPMHDDIYIVEFPKSGITWLQHILGNIELQLAGKKREFISFYNHHKYLPDVHQLRGANINRFLNRTFIKSHAEYNPFYYFVIYLIRNPFDVMVSYYNFLLHMGESYKNFKKFVKSEKGIKAWKRHVLSWWYRKVDAQRIHFIKYEDLLKNPVHEISELYKNLGVNVEKEIIEESVERSKMEKMRASEEHYRKYNPNYSMSFVGKRGKIKKEQFLTDEVGEYILQETKEIIEFFYPELVKDRGTP
;
A
#
# COMPACT_ATOMS: atom_id res chain seq x y z
N MET A 1 1.29 -22.60 -14.26
CA MET A 1 1.85 -21.47 -13.49
C MET A 1 2.09 -20.20 -14.32
N ARG A 2 2.67 -20.24 -15.52
CA ARG A 2 2.99 -19.03 -16.32
C ARG A 2 1.80 -18.12 -16.69
N GLN A 3 0.59 -18.64 -16.88
CA GLN A 3 -0.58 -17.83 -17.25
C GLN A 3 -1.12 -16.96 -16.09
N LYS A 4 -1.07 -17.46 -14.84
CA LYS A 4 -1.60 -16.75 -13.66
C LYS A 4 -0.79 -15.47 -13.33
N HIS A 5 0.51 -15.48 -13.59
CA HIS A 5 1.39 -14.33 -13.31
C HIS A 5 1.32 -13.24 -14.41
N LYS A 6 0.96 -13.59 -15.64
CA LYS A 6 0.74 -12.59 -16.71
C LYS A 6 -0.48 -11.72 -16.49
N GLN A 7 -1.44 -12.17 -15.67
CA GLN A 7 -2.69 -11.46 -15.40
C GLN A 7 -2.50 -10.10 -14.72
N TYR A 8 -1.36 -9.89 -14.03
CA TYR A 8 -1.07 -8.67 -13.27
C TYR A 8 0.14 -7.91 -13.84
N LEU A 9 0.27 -7.89 -15.16
CA LEU A 9 1.26 -7.12 -15.88
C LEU A 9 0.55 -6.19 -16.88
N PRO A 10 1.11 -5.01 -17.18
CA PRO A 10 0.71 -4.29 -18.39
C PRO A 10 1.10 -5.10 -19.65
N ASP A 11 0.47 -4.83 -20.78
CA ASP A 11 0.82 -5.49 -22.04
C ASP A 11 2.20 -5.04 -22.59
N ASN A 12 2.69 -3.90 -22.11
CA ASN A 12 4.00 -3.34 -22.46
C ASN A 12 4.91 -3.19 -21.21
N PRO A 13 5.23 -4.29 -20.48
CA PRO A 13 6.07 -4.19 -19.30
C PRO A 13 7.50 -3.77 -19.68
N MET A 14 8.11 -2.91 -18.85
CA MET A 14 9.51 -2.54 -19.00
C MET A 14 10.33 -3.04 -17.80
N HIS A 15 11.63 -3.25 -18.03
CA HIS A 15 12.52 -3.82 -17.01
C HIS A 15 12.74 -2.86 -15.83
N ASP A 16 12.57 -1.57 -16.03
CA ASP A 16 12.71 -0.50 -15.05
C ASP A 16 11.38 -0.09 -14.39
N ASP A 17 10.28 -0.80 -14.70
CA ASP A 17 9.01 -0.62 -13.98
C ASP A 17 9.17 -1.01 -12.51
N ILE A 18 8.70 -0.16 -11.62
CA ILE A 18 8.73 -0.38 -10.17
C ILE A 18 7.33 -0.70 -9.68
N TYR A 19 7.15 -1.87 -9.09
CA TYR A 19 5.85 -2.29 -8.58
C TYR A 19 5.73 -1.96 -7.09
N ILE A 20 4.74 -1.14 -6.74
CA ILE A 20 4.37 -0.94 -5.34
C ILE A 20 3.32 -1.99 -5.00
N VAL A 21 3.68 -2.89 -4.09
CA VAL A 21 2.84 -4.02 -3.70
C VAL A 21 2.42 -3.88 -2.25
N GLU A 22 1.15 -4.16 -1.98
CA GLU A 22 0.62 -4.27 -0.62
C GLU A 22 -0.50 -5.31 -0.54
N PHE A 23 -0.74 -5.84 0.65
CA PHE A 23 -2.07 -6.38 0.94
C PHE A 23 -3.06 -5.20 1.05
N PRO A 24 -4.30 -5.32 0.51
CA PRO A 24 -5.23 -4.20 0.49
C PRO A 24 -5.36 -3.48 1.83
N LYS A 25 -5.38 -2.14 1.80
CA LYS A 25 -5.51 -1.25 2.97
C LYS A 25 -4.23 -1.06 3.80
N SER A 26 -3.06 -1.39 3.27
CA SER A 26 -1.79 -1.07 3.94
C SER A 26 -1.30 0.37 3.71
N GLY A 27 -1.94 1.16 2.82
CA GLY A 27 -1.66 2.60 2.68
C GLY A 27 -1.04 3.04 1.36
N ILE A 28 -1.06 2.19 0.34
CA ILE A 28 -0.40 2.38 -0.96
C ILE A 28 -0.75 3.72 -1.63
N THR A 29 -1.99 4.20 -1.50
CA THR A 29 -2.43 5.45 -2.13
C THR A 29 -1.62 6.64 -1.62
N TRP A 30 -1.29 6.67 -0.33
CA TRP A 30 -0.45 7.72 0.24
C TRP A 30 0.99 7.65 -0.27
N LEU A 31 1.60 6.46 -0.23
CA LEU A 31 2.95 6.25 -0.77
C LEU A 31 3.03 6.63 -2.25
N GLN A 32 2.04 6.21 -3.06
CA GLN A 32 1.97 6.58 -4.48
C GLN A 32 1.92 8.10 -4.67
N HIS A 33 1.12 8.83 -3.89
CA HIS A 33 1.06 10.29 -4.00
C HIS A 33 2.41 10.95 -3.68
N ILE A 34 3.13 10.47 -2.66
CA ILE A 34 4.47 10.98 -2.35
C ILE A 34 5.43 10.73 -3.52
N LEU A 35 5.52 9.49 -3.99
CA LEU A 35 6.45 9.10 -5.07
C LEU A 35 6.09 9.82 -6.39
N GLY A 36 4.81 9.89 -6.73
CA GLY A 36 4.36 10.60 -7.92
C GLY A 36 4.69 12.11 -7.88
N ASN A 37 4.55 12.75 -6.72
CA ASN A 37 4.92 14.16 -6.54
C ASN A 37 6.43 14.38 -6.68
N ILE A 38 7.26 13.44 -6.19
CA ILE A 38 8.72 13.49 -6.38
C ILE A 38 9.04 13.37 -7.87
N GLU A 39 8.50 12.38 -8.55
CA GLU A 39 8.79 12.16 -9.98
C GLU A 39 8.31 13.30 -10.87
N LEU A 40 7.20 13.97 -10.53
CA LEU A 40 6.77 15.19 -11.23
C LEU A 40 7.81 16.30 -11.09
N GLN A 41 8.37 16.50 -9.90
CA GLN A 41 9.40 17.51 -9.67
C GLN A 41 10.70 17.16 -10.42
N LEU A 42 11.14 15.89 -10.35
CA LEU A 42 12.32 15.40 -11.07
C LEU A 42 12.18 15.48 -12.60
N ALA A 43 10.94 15.36 -13.11
CA ALA A 43 10.62 15.56 -14.53
C ALA A 43 10.44 17.04 -14.92
N GLY A 44 10.78 17.98 -14.05
CA GLY A 44 10.64 19.43 -14.31
C GLY A 44 9.20 19.96 -14.26
N LYS A 45 8.23 19.14 -13.87
CA LYS A 45 6.80 19.49 -13.80
C LYS A 45 6.43 20.07 -12.44
N LYS A 46 7.22 21.01 -11.92
CA LYS A 46 7.09 21.55 -10.55
C LYS A 46 5.73 22.16 -10.21
N ARG A 47 4.98 22.64 -11.24
CA ARG A 47 3.64 23.22 -11.06
C ARG A 47 2.52 22.17 -11.00
N GLU A 48 2.78 20.94 -11.40
CA GLU A 48 1.84 19.83 -11.31
C GLU A 48 1.96 19.14 -9.95
N PHE A 49 0.89 18.51 -9.51
CA PHE A 49 0.88 17.65 -8.32
C PHE A 49 -0.09 16.49 -8.51
N ILE A 50 0.17 15.39 -7.84
CA ILE A 50 -0.71 14.22 -7.87
C ILE A 50 -1.99 14.53 -7.09
N SER A 51 -3.12 14.24 -7.74
CA SER A 51 -4.47 14.41 -7.19
C SER A 51 -5.37 13.27 -7.66
N PHE A 52 -6.60 13.18 -7.13
CA PHE A 52 -7.58 12.19 -7.61
C PHE A 52 -8.03 12.41 -9.07
N TYR A 53 -7.71 13.56 -9.68
CA TYR A 53 -8.01 13.84 -11.09
C TYR A 53 -6.97 13.27 -12.07
N ASN A 54 -5.73 13.08 -11.62
CA ASN A 54 -4.63 12.72 -12.52
C ASN A 54 -3.80 11.51 -12.06
N HIS A 55 -4.07 10.96 -10.87
CA HIS A 55 -3.25 9.85 -10.35
C HIS A 55 -3.24 8.64 -11.30
N HIS A 56 -4.36 8.29 -11.94
CA HIS A 56 -4.42 7.18 -12.90
C HIS A 56 -3.49 7.37 -14.11
N LYS A 57 -3.25 8.64 -14.50
CA LYS A 57 -2.33 8.96 -15.59
C LYS A 57 -0.88 8.64 -15.24
N TYR A 58 -0.48 8.96 -14.00
CA TYR A 58 0.92 8.87 -13.57
C TYR A 58 1.25 7.61 -12.76
N LEU A 59 0.26 7.00 -12.13
CA LEU A 59 0.38 5.91 -11.17
C LEU A 59 -0.58 4.78 -11.54
N PRO A 60 -0.24 3.99 -12.57
CA PRO A 60 -1.10 2.92 -13.07
C PRO A 60 -1.32 1.82 -12.02
N ASP A 61 -2.48 1.16 -12.13
CA ASP A 61 -2.89 0.05 -11.27
C ASP A 61 -3.13 -1.20 -12.14
N VAL A 62 -2.36 -2.26 -11.97
CA VAL A 62 -2.47 -3.49 -12.79
C VAL A 62 -3.84 -4.14 -12.71
N HIS A 63 -4.57 -3.95 -11.60
CA HIS A 63 -5.92 -4.52 -11.45
C HIS A 63 -6.98 -3.76 -12.26
N GLN A 64 -6.70 -2.49 -12.59
CA GLN A 64 -7.57 -1.67 -13.44
C GLN A 64 -7.21 -1.76 -14.92
N LEU A 65 -5.94 -1.97 -15.24
CA LEU A 65 -5.44 -2.04 -16.62
C LEU A 65 -5.93 -3.25 -17.38
N ARG A 66 -6.19 -4.38 -16.70
CA ARG A 66 -6.63 -5.64 -17.31
C ARG A 66 -5.79 -6.06 -18.53
N GLY A 67 -4.48 -5.87 -18.45
CA GLY A 67 -3.57 -6.16 -19.55
C GLY A 67 -3.42 -5.05 -20.60
N ALA A 68 -3.95 -3.85 -20.37
CA ALA A 68 -3.75 -2.73 -21.30
C ALA A 68 -2.32 -2.17 -21.23
N ASN A 69 -1.93 -1.48 -22.29
CA ASN A 69 -0.69 -0.70 -22.32
C ASN A 69 -0.74 0.45 -21.31
N ILE A 70 0.40 0.74 -20.70
CA ILE A 70 0.59 1.94 -19.88
C ILE A 70 1.44 2.97 -20.61
N ASN A 71 1.09 4.24 -20.45
CA ASN A 71 1.91 5.35 -20.89
C ASN A 71 2.82 5.78 -19.72
N ARG A 72 4.11 6.00 -20.02
CA ARG A 72 5.12 6.42 -19.06
C ARG A 72 5.41 7.90 -19.24
N PHE A 73 4.90 8.71 -18.29
CA PHE A 73 4.98 10.17 -18.35
C PHE A 73 6.04 10.76 -17.41
N LEU A 74 6.67 9.91 -16.60
CA LEU A 74 7.64 10.27 -15.58
C LEU A 74 8.93 9.47 -15.79
N ASN A 75 10.01 9.90 -15.15
CA ASN A 75 11.31 9.24 -15.27
C ASN A 75 11.27 7.80 -14.73
N ARG A 76 10.42 7.54 -13.73
CA ARG A 76 10.14 6.20 -13.18
C ARG A 76 8.66 5.97 -13.17
N THR A 77 8.27 4.75 -13.48
CA THR A 77 6.87 4.33 -13.45
C THR A 77 6.62 3.46 -12.23
N PHE A 78 5.84 3.98 -11.30
CA PHE A 78 5.40 3.26 -10.10
C PHE A 78 4.03 2.63 -10.36
N ILE A 79 4.00 1.31 -10.43
CA ILE A 79 2.81 0.53 -10.78
C ILE A 79 2.23 -0.10 -9.52
N LYS A 80 0.97 0.17 -9.22
CA LYS A 80 0.27 -0.41 -8.08
C LYS A 80 -0.12 -1.86 -8.35
N SER A 81 0.07 -2.72 -7.34
CA SER A 81 -0.38 -4.11 -7.35
C SER A 81 -0.83 -4.58 -5.97
N HIS A 82 -1.80 -5.50 -5.95
CA HIS A 82 -2.20 -6.29 -4.78
C HIS A 82 -1.97 -7.79 -5.03
N ALA A 83 -1.12 -8.13 -5.99
CA ALA A 83 -0.83 -9.52 -6.32
C ALA A 83 0.07 -10.17 -5.26
N GLU A 84 -0.15 -11.45 -4.98
CA GLU A 84 0.86 -12.32 -4.37
C GLU A 84 2.10 -12.36 -5.28
N TYR A 85 3.20 -12.96 -4.81
CA TYR A 85 4.48 -12.96 -5.52
C TYR A 85 4.35 -13.21 -7.02
N ASN A 86 4.92 -12.27 -7.79
CA ASN A 86 4.98 -12.33 -9.24
C ASN A 86 6.46 -12.23 -9.68
N PRO A 87 7.03 -13.29 -10.29
CA PRO A 87 8.44 -13.32 -10.67
C PRO A 87 8.80 -12.34 -11.80
N PHE A 88 7.81 -11.74 -12.45
CA PHE A 88 8.01 -10.74 -13.51
C PHE A 88 8.11 -9.30 -12.98
N TYR A 89 7.94 -9.08 -11.67
CA TYR A 89 8.17 -7.78 -11.06
C TYR A 89 9.66 -7.66 -10.73
N TYR A 90 10.38 -6.88 -11.52
CA TYR A 90 11.84 -6.75 -11.38
C TYR A 90 12.24 -5.93 -10.16
N PHE A 91 11.53 -4.86 -9.88
CA PHE A 91 11.73 -4.05 -8.68
C PHE A 91 10.42 -3.90 -7.92
N VAL A 92 10.46 -4.20 -6.63
CA VAL A 92 9.27 -4.20 -5.79
C VAL A 92 9.49 -3.35 -4.54
N ILE A 93 8.59 -2.44 -4.29
CA ILE A 93 8.42 -1.77 -3.01
C ILE A 93 7.25 -2.46 -2.32
N TYR A 94 7.52 -3.22 -1.28
CA TYR A 94 6.48 -3.89 -0.51
C TYR A 94 6.09 -3.07 0.71
N LEU A 95 4.87 -2.53 0.70
CA LEU A 95 4.33 -1.79 1.83
C LEU A 95 3.62 -2.75 2.78
N ILE A 96 4.23 -3.01 3.94
CA ILE A 96 3.65 -3.82 5.02
C ILE A 96 3.02 -2.89 6.07
N ARG A 97 1.92 -3.33 6.66
CA ARG A 97 1.23 -2.63 7.74
C ARG A 97 0.79 -3.59 8.82
N ASN A 98 0.74 -3.11 10.07
CA ASN A 98 0.25 -3.84 11.22
C ASN A 98 -1.05 -4.59 10.90
N PRO A 99 -1.10 -5.92 11.06
CA PRO A 99 -2.23 -6.76 10.68
C PRO A 99 -3.53 -6.40 11.39
N PHE A 100 -3.47 -5.94 12.63
CA PHE A 100 -4.67 -5.50 13.37
C PHE A 100 -5.34 -4.32 12.68
N ASP A 101 -4.54 -3.34 12.27
CA ASP A 101 -5.02 -2.15 11.57
C ASP A 101 -5.55 -2.48 10.18
N VAL A 102 -4.85 -3.38 9.47
CA VAL A 102 -5.25 -3.83 8.15
C VAL A 102 -6.59 -4.56 8.23
N MET A 103 -6.76 -5.50 9.17
CA MET A 103 -8.00 -6.26 9.29
C MET A 103 -9.21 -5.36 9.54
N VAL A 104 -9.10 -4.41 10.47
CA VAL A 104 -10.18 -3.45 10.75
C VAL A 104 -10.47 -2.57 9.52
N SER A 105 -9.44 -2.06 8.86
CA SER A 105 -9.60 -1.21 7.68
C SER A 105 -10.18 -1.98 6.49
N TYR A 106 -9.75 -3.22 6.28
CA TYR A 106 -10.19 -4.04 5.16
C TYR A 106 -11.63 -4.53 5.36
N TYR A 107 -12.00 -4.93 6.58
CA TYR A 107 -13.37 -5.28 6.92
C TYR A 107 -14.35 -4.15 6.56
N ASN A 108 -14.07 -2.93 7.04
CA ASN A 108 -14.93 -1.79 6.75
C ASN A 108 -14.98 -1.45 5.25
N PHE A 109 -13.87 -1.61 4.55
CA PHE A 109 -13.83 -1.44 3.10
C PHE A 109 -14.72 -2.46 2.38
N LEU A 110 -14.64 -3.74 2.75
CA LEU A 110 -15.45 -4.79 2.14
C LEU A 110 -16.95 -4.61 2.41
N LEU A 111 -17.32 -4.21 3.64
CA LEU A 111 -18.71 -3.85 3.95
C LEU A 111 -19.21 -2.69 3.07
N HIS A 112 -18.38 -1.67 2.86
CA HIS A 112 -18.71 -0.56 1.97
C HIS A 112 -18.88 -1.00 0.51
N MET A 113 -18.12 -2.02 0.09
CA MET A 113 -18.24 -2.62 -1.24
C MET A 113 -19.42 -3.59 -1.39
N GLY A 114 -20.29 -3.71 -0.38
CA GLY A 114 -21.49 -4.54 -0.41
C GLY A 114 -21.26 -6.00 0.03
N GLU A 115 -20.06 -6.34 0.53
CA GLU A 115 -19.87 -7.65 1.14
C GLU A 115 -20.51 -7.72 2.52
N SER A 116 -20.94 -8.91 2.95
CA SER A 116 -21.55 -9.11 4.26
C SER A 116 -20.84 -10.21 5.05
N TYR A 117 -20.66 -9.96 6.33
CA TYR A 117 -20.11 -10.91 7.29
C TYR A 117 -20.95 -10.87 8.55
N LYS A 118 -21.19 -12.02 9.19
CA LYS A 118 -21.96 -12.09 10.44
C LYS A 118 -21.41 -11.14 11.52
N ASN A 119 -20.07 -11.03 11.61
CA ASN A 119 -19.34 -10.11 12.48
C ASN A 119 -17.86 -10.07 12.09
N PHE A 120 -17.09 -9.18 12.72
CA PHE A 120 -15.66 -9.00 12.48
C PHE A 120 -14.84 -10.29 12.71
N LYS A 121 -15.13 -11.05 13.78
CA LYS A 121 -14.47 -12.33 14.06
C LYS A 121 -14.63 -13.33 12.90
N LYS A 122 -15.82 -13.41 12.30
CA LYS A 122 -16.08 -14.28 11.14
C LYS A 122 -15.33 -13.81 9.90
N PHE A 123 -15.22 -12.50 9.69
CA PHE A 123 -14.37 -11.94 8.63
C PHE A 123 -12.90 -12.29 8.85
N VAL A 124 -12.33 -12.03 10.04
CA VAL A 124 -10.91 -12.31 10.33
C VAL A 124 -10.55 -13.78 10.08
N LYS A 125 -11.48 -14.71 10.36
CA LYS A 125 -11.32 -16.16 10.13
C LYS A 125 -11.70 -16.61 8.71
N SER A 126 -12.16 -15.72 7.84
CA SER A 126 -12.56 -16.04 6.46
C SER A 126 -11.36 -16.15 5.51
N GLU A 127 -11.62 -16.59 4.28
CA GLU A 127 -10.61 -16.68 3.21
C GLU A 127 -9.99 -15.31 2.84
N LYS A 128 -10.71 -14.21 3.07
CA LYS A 128 -10.23 -12.83 2.86
C LYS A 128 -9.60 -12.22 4.10
N GLY A 129 -9.64 -12.92 5.23
CA GLY A 129 -9.16 -12.45 6.53
C GLY A 129 -7.65 -12.59 6.72
N ILE A 130 -7.27 -12.85 7.98
CA ILE A 130 -5.86 -12.81 8.40
C ILE A 130 -4.97 -13.83 7.68
N LYS A 131 -5.50 -14.99 7.31
CA LYS A 131 -4.75 -15.99 6.54
C LYS A 131 -4.39 -15.51 5.14
N ALA A 132 -5.27 -14.73 4.50
CA ALA A 132 -4.96 -14.09 3.22
C ALA A 132 -3.83 -13.06 3.37
N TRP A 133 -3.89 -12.22 4.41
CA TRP A 133 -2.82 -11.27 4.71
C TRP A 133 -1.47 -12.00 4.94
N LYS A 134 -1.46 -13.02 5.79
CA LYS A 134 -0.28 -13.85 6.05
C LYS A 134 0.30 -14.42 4.76
N ARG A 135 -0.51 -15.10 3.96
CA ARG A 135 -0.09 -15.71 2.69
C ARG A 135 0.50 -14.67 1.73
N HIS A 136 -0.13 -13.50 1.64
CA HIS A 136 0.34 -12.42 0.79
C HIS A 136 1.71 -11.90 1.23
N VAL A 137 1.89 -11.61 2.53
CA VAL A 137 3.18 -11.15 3.08
C VAL A 137 4.27 -12.20 2.87
N LEU A 138 4.00 -13.45 3.25
CA LEU A 138 4.98 -14.54 3.13
C LEU A 138 5.36 -14.84 1.68
N SER A 139 4.42 -14.68 0.75
CA SER A 139 4.71 -14.88 -0.68
C SER A 139 5.82 -13.97 -1.19
N TRP A 140 5.95 -12.77 -0.64
CA TRP A 140 7.00 -11.79 -0.95
C TRP A 140 8.19 -11.91 -0.02
N TRP A 141 7.98 -12.15 1.27
CA TRP A 141 9.05 -12.17 2.27
C TRP A 141 10.01 -13.33 2.07
N TYR A 142 9.53 -14.53 1.75
CA TYR A 142 10.39 -15.67 1.46
C TYR A 142 11.24 -15.51 0.19
N ARG A 143 10.92 -14.53 -0.66
CA ARG A 143 11.71 -14.17 -1.84
C ARG A 143 12.76 -13.09 -1.57
N LYS A 144 12.95 -12.71 -0.30
CA LYS A 144 13.99 -11.77 0.14
C LYS A 144 15.42 -12.24 -0.20
N VAL A 145 15.60 -13.49 -0.59
CA VAL A 145 16.89 -13.99 -1.10
C VAL A 145 17.21 -13.35 -2.47
N ASP A 146 16.22 -12.93 -3.22
CA ASP A 146 16.34 -12.03 -4.38
C ASP A 146 16.45 -10.56 -3.91
N ALA A 147 17.08 -10.32 -2.76
CA ALA A 147 17.01 -9.13 -1.89
C ALA A 147 17.37 -7.80 -2.56
N GLN A 148 18.03 -7.83 -3.70
CA GLN A 148 18.36 -6.62 -4.45
C GLN A 148 17.14 -6.00 -5.15
N ARG A 149 15.97 -6.69 -5.16
CA ARG A 149 14.79 -6.29 -5.94
C ARG A 149 13.56 -6.01 -5.10
N ILE A 150 13.53 -6.38 -3.81
CA ILE A 150 12.38 -6.17 -2.91
C ILE A 150 12.77 -5.30 -1.74
N HIS A 151 12.23 -4.09 -1.70
CA HIS A 151 12.39 -3.16 -0.59
C HIS A 151 11.11 -3.12 0.26
N PHE A 152 11.23 -3.52 1.53
CA PHE A 152 10.11 -3.49 2.47
C PHE A 152 10.06 -2.14 3.20
N ILE A 153 8.87 -1.54 3.22
CA ILE A 153 8.58 -0.33 4.00
C ILE A 153 7.44 -0.64 4.96
N LYS A 154 7.62 -0.35 6.25
CA LYS A 154 6.53 -0.38 7.23
C LYS A 154 5.70 0.91 7.12
N TYR A 155 4.39 0.77 7.02
CA TYR A 155 3.49 1.93 6.99
C TYR A 155 3.66 2.82 8.22
N GLU A 156 3.91 2.23 9.37
CA GLU A 156 4.10 2.92 10.65
C GLU A 156 5.38 3.75 10.66
N ASP A 157 6.47 3.24 10.09
CA ASP A 157 7.75 3.96 9.98
C ASP A 157 7.61 5.10 8.97
N LEU A 158 6.98 4.83 7.82
CA LEU A 158 6.65 5.85 6.83
C LEU A 158 5.77 6.96 7.44
N LEU A 159 4.81 6.61 8.32
CA LEU A 159 3.95 7.58 8.99
C LEU A 159 4.72 8.43 10.01
N LYS A 160 5.69 7.82 10.70
CA LYS A 160 6.50 8.47 11.73
C LYS A 160 7.55 9.41 11.14
N ASN A 161 8.24 8.96 10.11
CA ASN A 161 9.34 9.71 9.48
C ASN A 161 9.36 9.55 7.95
N PRO A 162 8.37 10.10 7.24
CA PRO A 162 8.23 9.89 5.80
C PRO A 162 9.44 10.36 4.98
N VAL A 163 10.09 11.45 5.39
CA VAL A 163 11.25 11.98 4.66
C VAL A 163 12.42 11.01 4.71
N HIS A 164 12.67 10.40 5.87
CA HIS A 164 13.73 9.40 6.03
C HIS A 164 13.45 8.15 5.20
N GLU A 165 12.25 7.56 5.34
CA GLU A 165 11.89 6.32 4.64
C GLU A 165 11.95 6.49 3.11
N ILE A 166 11.49 7.63 2.61
CA ILE A 166 11.54 7.93 1.18
C ILE A 166 12.99 8.21 0.71
N SER A 167 13.81 8.88 1.52
CA SER A 167 15.24 9.07 1.19
C SER A 167 15.96 7.73 1.07
N GLU A 168 15.76 6.82 2.02
CA GLU A 168 16.36 5.48 1.98
C GLU A 168 15.84 4.66 0.79
N LEU A 169 14.54 4.76 0.47
CA LEU A 169 13.98 4.14 -0.72
C LEU A 169 14.71 4.61 -1.99
N TYR A 170 14.84 5.92 -2.21
CA TYR A 170 15.49 6.45 -3.41
C TYR A 170 16.99 6.10 -3.48
N LYS A 171 17.69 6.06 -2.36
CA LYS A 171 19.07 5.52 -2.30
C LYS A 171 19.13 4.07 -2.78
N ASN A 172 18.21 3.22 -2.34
CA ASN A 172 18.11 1.82 -2.79
C ASN A 172 17.77 1.70 -4.28
N LEU A 173 17.07 2.69 -4.84
CA LEU A 173 16.85 2.81 -6.29
C LEU A 173 18.07 3.35 -7.04
N GLY A 174 19.17 3.67 -6.35
CA GLY A 174 20.36 4.27 -6.95
C GLY A 174 20.18 5.72 -7.39
N VAL A 175 19.22 6.43 -6.79
CA VAL A 175 18.85 7.80 -7.16
C VAL A 175 19.09 8.74 -5.99
N ASN A 176 19.85 9.78 -6.22
CA ASN A 176 19.97 10.86 -5.25
C ASN A 176 18.88 11.91 -5.51
N VAL A 177 18.03 12.13 -4.52
CA VAL A 177 16.95 13.13 -4.56
C VAL A 177 17.24 14.16 -3.49
N GLU A 178 17.18 15.43 -3.85
CA GLU A 178 17.34 16.54 -2.90
C GLU A 178 16.27 16.44 -1.80
N LYS A 179 16.70 16.68 -0.56
CA LYS A 179 15.84 16.54 0.62
C LYS A 179 14.60 17.45 0.52
N GLU A 180 14.77 18.64 0.00
CA GLU A 180 13.74 19.64 -0.20
C GLU A 180 12.62 19.12 -1.13
N ILE A 181 12.98 18.38 -2.18
CA ILE A 181 12.01 17.74 -3.09
C ILE A 181 11.17 16.70 -2.34
N ILE A 182 11.82 15.89 -1.48
CA ILE A 182 11.12 14.88 -0.69
C ILE A 182 10.20 15.56 0.32
N GLU A 183 10.69 16.54 1.06
CA GLU A 183 9.93 17.29 2.07
C GLU A 183 8.69 17.96 1.45
N GLU A 184 8.86 18.63 0.32
CA GLU A 184 7.75 19.26 -0.41
C GLU A 184 6.73 18.22 -0.91
N SER A 185 7.19 17.08 -1.41
CA SER A 185 6.32 16.01 -1.92
C SER A 185 5.52 15.35 -0.79
N VAL A 186 6.13 15.14 0.38
CA VAL A 186 5.45 14.68 1.59
C VAL A 186 4.39 15.72 2.02
N GLU A 187 4.75 17.00 2.04
CA GLU A 187 3.83 18.08 2.39
C GLU A 187 2.62 18.15 1.43
N ARG A 188 2.85 17.99 0.13
CA ARG A 188 1.80 17.96 -0.90
C ARG A 188 0.88 16.74 -0.74
N SER A 189 1.40 15.64 -0.18
CA SER A 189 0.69 14.38 0.02
C SER A 189 0.10 14.20 1.42
N LYS A 190 0.03 15.26 2.24
CA LYS A 190 -0.63 15.19 3.56
C LYS A 190 -2.06 14.70 3.44
N MET A 191 -2.48 13.88 4.39
CA MET A 191 -3.79 13.22 4.40
C MET A 191 -4.96 14.21 4.30
N GLU A 192 -4.81 15.40 4.87
CA GLU A 192 -5.82 16.48 4.80
C GLU A 192 -5.97 16.99 3.37
N LYS A 193 -4.86 17.21 2.66
CA LYS A 193 -4.86 17.65 1.26
C LYS A 193 -5.39 16.58 0.33
N MET A 194 -4.99 15.33 0.54
CA MET A 194 -5.50 14.19 -0.22
C MET A 194 -7.01 14.02 -0.01
N ARG A 195 -7.49 14.15 1.23
CA ARG A 195 -8.92 14.07 1.54
C ARG A 195 -9.71 15.18 0.86
N ALA A 196 -9.24 16.41 0.94
CA ALA A 196 -9.87 17.54 0.26
C ALA A 196 -9.94 17.32 -1.25
N SER A 197 -8.86 16.81 -1.86
CA SER A 197 -8.83 16.44 -3.27
C SER A 197 -9.81 15.32 -3.61
N GLU A 198 -9.92 14.28 -2.77
CA GLU A 198 -10.86 13.17 -2.97
C GLU A 198 -12.32 13.63 -2.83
N GLU A 199 -12.63 14.45 -1.83
CA GLU A 199 -13.96 15.01 -1.61
C GLU A 199 -14.39 15.91 -2.77
N HIS A 200 -13.46 16.75 -3.26
CA HIS A 200 -13.70 17.57 -4.44
C HIS A 200 -13.93 16.72 -5.69
N TYR A 201 -13.09 15.70 -5.93
CA TYR A 201 -13.25 14.77 -7.04
C TYR A 201 -14.61 14.08 -7.00
N ARG A 202 -15.03 13.59 -5.83
CA ARG A 202 -16.32 12.91 -5.62
C ARG A 202 -17.52 13.82 -5.94
N LYS A 203 -17.44 15.10 -5.58
CA LYS A 203 -18.51 16.06 -5.86
C LYS A 203 -18.84 16.18 -7.36
N TYR A 204 -17.81 16.06 -8.21
CA TYR A 204 -17.96 16.17 -9.66
C TYR A 204 -18.00 14.82 -10.38
N ASN A 205 -17.88 13.73 -9.65
CA ASN A 205 -17.93 12.36 -10.16
C ASN A 205 -18.87 11.50 -9.29
N PRO A 206 -20.20 11.66 -9.41
CA PRO A 206 -21.18 11.05 -8.50
C PRO A 206 -21.14 9.51 -8.51
N ASN A 207 -20.66 8.90 -9.60
CA ASN A 207 -20.49 7.46 -9.71
C ASN A 207 -19.26 6.93 -8.95
N TYR A 208 -18.40 7.82 -8.44
CA TYR A 208 -17.24 7.45 -7.64
C TYR A 208 -17.64 7.22 -6.19
N SER A 209 -17.93 5.97 -5.86
CA SER A 209 -18.39 5.56 -4.51
C SER A 209 -17.24 5.25 -3.54
N MET A 210 -16.02 5.08 -4.04
CA MET A 210 -14.88 4.68 -3.19
C MET A 210 -14.41 5.81 -2.28
N SER A 211 -13.85 5.44 -1.11
CA SER A 211 -13.13 6.33 -0.21
C SER A 211 -11.79 5.70 0.14
N PHE A 212 -10.72 6.25 -0.45
CA PHE A 212 -9.35 5.76 -0.21
C PHE A 212 -8.71 6.45 0.99
N VAL A 213 -9.02 7.73 1.20
CA VAL A 213 -8.48 8.51 2.31
C VAL A 213 -9.41 8.42 3.51
N GLY A 214 -9.19 7.43 4.36
CA GLY A 214 -10.01 7.18 5.55
C GLY A 214 -10.03 8.39 6.52
N LYS A 215 -11.18 8.59 7.19
CA LYS A 215 -11.27 9.56 8.28
C LYS A 215 -10.59 8.96 9.52
N ARG A 216 -9.44 9.52 9.96
CA ARG A 216 -8.85 9.16 11.26
C ARG A 216 -9.89 9.34 12.36
N GLY A 217 -10.04 8.35 13.25
CA GLY A 217 -10.84 8.45 14.47
C GLY A 217 -12.29 7.97 14.40
N LYS A 218 -12.81 7.54 13.23
CA LYS A 218 -14.20 7.01 13.17
C LYS A 218 -14.33 5.52 13.46
N ILE A 219 -13.23 4.76 13.35
CA ILE A 219 -13.24 3.32 13.63
C ILE A 219 -12.65 3.12 15.03
N LYS A 220 -13.50 2.85 16.00
CA LYS A 220 -13.07 2.45 17.35
C LYS A 220 -12.56 1.02 17.23
N LYS A 221 -11.24 0.85 17.11
CA LYS A 221 -10.57 -0.45 16.95
C LYS A 221 -10.92 -1.41 18.08
N GLU A 222 -11.08 -0.89 19.28
CA GLU A 222 -11.42 -1.62 20.51
C GLU A 222 -12.74 -2.39 20.38
N GLN A 223 -13.67 -1.91 19.56
CA GLN A 223 -14.94 -2.61 19.31
C GLN A 223 -14.77 -3.88 18.47
N PHE A 224 -13.70 -3.97 17.70
CA PHE A 224 -13.41 -5.09 16.80
C PHE A 224 -12.38 -6.06 17.37
N LEU A 225 -11.37 -5.53 18.05
CA LEU A 225 -10.21 -6.27 18.53
C LEU A 225 -10.44 -6.76 19.98
N THR A 226 -11.37 -7.71 20.14
CA THR A 226 -11.50 -8.45 21.40
C THR A 226 -10.27 -9.31 21.64
N ASP A 227 -10.02 -9.72 22.90
CA ASP A 227 -8.87 -10.57 23.26
C ASP A 227 -8.80 -11.82 22.38
N GLU A 228 -9.91 -12.52 22.21
CA GLU A 228 -9.99 -13.72 21.37
C GLU A 228 -9.58 -13.46 19.90
N VAL A 229 -10.01 -12.33 19.32
CA VAL A 229 -9.65 -11.98 17.94
C VAL A 229 -8.18 -11.57 17.88
N GLY A 230 -7.72 -10.83 18.88
CA GLY A 230 -6.33 -10.41 18.97
C GLY A 230 -5.38 -11.59 19.08
N GLU A 231 -5.67 -12.56 19.96
CA GLU A 231 -4.90 -13.79 20.11
C GLU A 231 -4.87 -14.61 18.82
N TYR A 232 -6.01 -14.75 18.16
CA TYR A 232 -6.07 -15.47 16.88
C TYR A 232 -5.20 -14.80 15.80
N ILE A 233 -5.23 -13.47 15.69
CA ILE A 233 -4.37 -12.73 14.75
C ILE A 233 -2.89 -12.99 15.09
N LEU A 234 -2.50 -12.85 16.36
CA LEU A 234 -1.12 -13.07 16.79
C LEU A 234 -0.65 -14.50 16.49
N GLN A 235 -1.47 -15.48 16.82
CA GLN A 235 -1.15 -16.90 16.57
C GLN A 235 -0.94 -17.17 15.07
N GLU A 236 -1.82 -16.68 14.22
CA GLU A 236 -1.74 -16.91 12.77
C GLU A 236 -0.54 -16.20 12.13
N THR A 237 -0.09 -15.07 12.70
CA THR A 237 0.92 -14.20 12.09
C THR A 237 2.21 -14.10 12.89
N LYS A 238 2.42 -14.97 13.86
CA LYS A 238 3.53 -14.94 14.83
C LYS A 238 4.88 -14.65 14.19
N GLU A 239 5.29 -15.42 13.21
CA GLU A 239 6.58 -15.29 12.52
C GLU A 239 6.80 -13.91 11.86
N ILE A 240 5.72 -13.34 11.30
CA ILE A 240 5.77 -12.02 10.64
C ILE A 240 5.82 -10.92 11.69
N ILE A 241 5.02 -11.05 12.75
CA ILE A 241 4.98 -10.06 13.84
C ILE A 241 6.31 -10.06 14.59
N GLU A 242 6.88 -11.19 14.93
CA GLU A 242 8.19 -11.28 15.60
C GLU A 242 9.29 -10.57 14.81
N PHE A 243 9.21 -10.57 13.49
CA PHE A 243 10.20 -9.93 12.63
C PHE A 243 9.91 -8.43 12.39
N PHE A 244 8.69 -8.09 11.96
CA PHE A 244 8.35 -6.72 11.56
C PHE A 244 7.80 -5.85 12.70
N TYR A 245 7.18 -6.45 13.71
CA TYR A 245 6.44 -5.79 14.80
C TYR A 245 6.72 -6.41 16.17
N PRO A 246 8.00 -6.58 16.57
CA PRO A 246 8.35 -7.23 17.84
C PRO A 246 7.75 -6.54 19.07
N GLU A 247 7.44 -5.25 18.96
CA GLU A 247 6.75 -4.49 20.01
C GLU A 247 5.35 -5.04 20.34
N LEU A 248 4.62 -5.57 19.35
CA LEU A 248 3.27 -6.12 19.56
C LEU A 248 3.24 -7.41 20.37
N VAL A 249 4.38 -8.09 20.48
CA VAL A 249 4.52 -9.32 21.30
C VAL A 249 4.86 -8.94 22.75
N LYS A 250 5.69 -7.91 22.95
CA LYS A 250 6.17 -7.49 24.27
C LYS A 250 5.08 -6.88 25.16
N ASP A 251 4.17 -6.10 24.56
CA ASP A 251 3.11 -5.39 25.29
C ASP A 251 2.05 -6.33 25.91
N ARG A 252 2.01 -7.61 25.53
CA ARG A 252 1.07 -8.60 26.07
C ARG A 252 1.73 -9.67 26.96
N GLY A 253 3.02 -9.58 27.19
CA GLY A 253 3.84 -10.63 27.84
C GLY A 253 4.41 -10.28 29.22
N THR A 254 3.95 -9.22 29.88
CA THR A 254 4.34 -8.93 31.28
C THR A 254 3.10 -8.96 32.15
N PRO A 255 2.97 -9.96 33.08
CA PRO A 255 1.98 -9.91 34.13
C PRO A 255 2.32 -8.82 35.14
#